data_4e5a0c32aae5eec38ae0cc04fad1e9f3
#
_entry.id   4e5a0c32aae5eec38ae0cc04fad1e9f3
#
_cell.length_a   1.000
_cell.length_b   1.000
_cell.length_c   1.000
_cell.angle_alpha   90.00
_cell.angle_beta   90.00
_cell.angle_gamma   90.00
#
_symmetry.space_group_name_H-M   'P 1'
#
loop_
_entity.id
_entity.type
_entity.pdbx_description
1 polymer ?
#
loop_
_entity_poly.entity_id
_entity_poly.type
_entity_poly.pdbx_seq_one_letter_code
_entity_poly.pdbx_strand_id
1 'polypeptide(L)'
;MLNFDCLTLKAFFDENIDFFIGARLQKIQQPTRRDFVFSMRNNGESRKLYINIYPQMYHTCFMAVVNEEKRSLKTPKHPPMFCMLLRKYLEGCRISDARVIENERILELHFETMDELSQERSLCLCIELMGKHSNVILYDRTTSIIIGCAHNVGSEKSRYRELQGGLKYIYPPTAPSIPHESLISNEHNKSCLLYTSPS
;
A
#
# COMPACT_ATOMS: atom_id res chain seq x y z
N MET A 1 -11.10 -10.28 -14.23
CA MET A 1 -10.59 -9.88 -12.91
C MET A 1 -9.44 -8.93 -13.17
N LEU A 2 -9.54 -7.65 -12.81
CA LEU A 2 -8.43 -6.71 -13.02
C LEU A 2 -7.31 -7.10 -12.05
N ASN A 3 -6.17 -7.53 -12.58
CA ASN A 3 -4.98 -7.78 -11.76
C ASN A 3 -4.37 -6.42 -11.41
N PHE A 4 -4.35 -6.11 -10.12
CA PHE A 4 -3.62 -4.94 -9.62
C PHE A 4 -2.14 -5.33 -9.50
N ASP A 5 -1.35 -4.98 -10.51
CA ASP A 5 0.06 -5.30 -10.63
C ASP A 5 0.97 -4.11 -10.30
N CYS A 6 2.28 -4.29 -10.41
CA CYS A 6 3.25 -3.24 -10.10
C CYS A 6 3.17 -2.07 -11.08
N LEU A 7 2.83 -2.32 -12.35
CA LEU A 7 2.68 -1.26 -13.37
C LEU A 7 1.43 -0.41 -13.08
N THR A 8 0.33 -1.05 -12.68
CA THR A 8 -0.90 -0.35 -12.28
C THR A 8 -0.65 0.53 -11.05
N LEU A 9 0.07 0.01 -10.03
CA LEU A 9 0.44 0.80 -8.86
C LEU A 9 1.34 1.97 -9.25
N LYS A 10 2.34 1.72 -10.09
CA LYS A 10 3.27 2.74 -10.56
C LYS A 10 2.54 3.84 -11.34
N ALA A 11 1.67 3.49 -12.28
CA ALA A 11 0.87 4.45 -13.04
C ALA A 11 -0.02 5.30 -12.12
N PHE A 12 -0.74 4.66 -11.19
CA PHE A 12 -1.54 5.36 -10.18
C PHE A 12 -0.69 6.35 -9.37
N PHE A 13 0.51 5.94 -8.96
CA PHE A 13 1.41 6.79 -8.18
C PHE A 13 1.92 7.97 -9.01
N ASP A 14 2.42 7.72 -10.22
CA ASP A 14 2.98 8.76 -11.10
C ASP A 14 1.95 9.84 -11.47
N GLU A 15 0.70 9.47 -11.68
CA GLU A 15 -0.40 10.40 -11.92
C GLU A 15 -0.76 11.27 -10.70
N ASN A 16 -0.39 10.84 -9.49
CA ASN A 16 -0.85 11.46 -8.24
C ASN A 16 0.28 11.91 -7.32
N ILE A 17 1.54 11.82 -7.73
CA ILE A 17 2.70 12.16 -6.89
C ILE A 17 2.62 13.58 -6.35
N ASP A 18 2.22 14.55 -7.18
CA ASP A 18 2.12 15.97 -6.80
C ASP A 18 1.05 16.20 -5.74
N PHE A 19 0.02 15.35 -5.69
CA PHE A 19 -0.96 15.40 -4.63
C PHE A 19 -0.44 14.75 -3.34
N PHE A 20 0.32 13.66 -3.43
CA PHE A 20 0.84 12.98 -2.24
C PHE A 20 1.82 13.86 -1.47
N ILE A 21 2.78 14.49 -2.16
CA ILE A 21 3.81 15.30 -1.51
C ILE A 21 3.19 16.55 -0.89
N GLY A 22 3.38 16.70 0.42
CA GLY A 22 2.82 17.80 1.21
C GLY A 22 1.37 17.61 1.67
N ALA A 23 0.69 16.55 1.23
CA ALA A 23 -0.67 16.27 1.64
C ALA A 23 -0.76 16.05 3.15
N ARG A 24 -1.70 16.75 3.80
CA ARG A 24 -2.00 16.57 5.21
C ARG A 24 -3.01 15.47 5.41
N LEU A 25 -2.68 14.50 6.24
CA LEU A 25 -3.57 13.41 6.63
C LEU A 25 -4.57 13.89 7.68
N GLN A 26 -5.82 14.09 7.29
CA GLN A 26 -6.85 14.69 8.14
C GLN A 26 -7.59 13.66 8.98
N LYS A 27 -7.89 12.49 8.41
CA LYS A 27 -8.68 11.45 9.06
C LYS A 27 -8.31 10.08 8.56
N ILE A 28 -8.20 9.14 9.49
CA ILE A 28 -7.95 7.73 9.22
C ILE A 28 -9.15 6.91 9.67
N GLN A 29 -9.68 6.10 8.77
CA GLN A 29 -10.78 5.18 9.02
C GLN A 29 -10.37 3.78 8.58
N GLN A 30 -10.80 2.78 9.35
CA GLN A 30 -10.64 1.36 9.03
C GLN A 30 -12.00 0.69 9.13
N PRO A 31 -12.81 0.72 8.04
CA PRO A 31 -14.16 0.19 8.03
C PRO A 31 -14.23 -1.30 8.34
N THR A 32 -13.26 -2.07 7.82
CA THR A 32 -13.09 -3.49 8.11
C THR A 32 -11.64 -3.76 8.53
N ARG A 33 -11.33 -5.01 8.88
CA ARG A 33 -9.94 -5.39 9.19
C ARG A 33 -8.98 -5.24 8.00
N ARG A 34 -9.51 -5.09 6.77
CA ARG A 34 -8.73 -5.09 5.52
C ARG A 34 -8.95 -3.88 4.63
N ASP A 35 -9.82 -2.96 5.06
CA ASP A 35 -10.11 -1.72 4.32
C ASP A 35 -9.66 -0.52 5.12
N PHE A 36 -8.98 0.40 4.46
CA PHE A 36 -8.56 1.68 5.04
C PHE A 36 -9.00 2.83 4.14
N VAL A 37 -9.38 3.94 4.77
CA VAL A 37 -9.71 5.18 4.09
C VAL A 37 -8.94 6.31 4.77
N PHE A 38 -8.07 6.97 4.01
CA PHE A 38 -7.29 8.11 4.46
C PHE A 38 -7.81 9.37 3.78
N SER A 39 -8.42 10.25 4.55
CA SER A 39 -8.81 11.58 4.07
C SER A 39 -7.60 12.48 4.12
N MET A 40 -7.22 13.03 2.98
CA MET A 40 -6.04 13.87 2.81
C MET A 40 -6.42 15.20 2.16
N ARG A 41 -5.66 16.26 2.45
CA ARG A 41 -5.82 17.57 1.84
C ARG A 41 -4.47 18.15 1.42
N ASN A 42 -4.40 18.59 0.17
CA ASN A 42 -3.24 19.30 -0.37
C ASN A 42 -3.71 20.44 -1.31
N ASN A 43 -3.07 21.61 -1.24
CA ASN A 43 -3.32 22.75 -2.13
C ASN A 43 -4.81 23.09 -2.33
N GLY A 44 -5.62 23.03 -1.25
CA GLY A 44 -7.06 23.32 -1.31
C GLY A 44 -7.92 22.12 -1.73
N GLU A 45 -7.35 21.09 -2.32
CA GLU A 45 -8.04 19.88 -2.74
C GLU A 45 -8.09 18.84 -1.63
N SER A 46 -9.23 18.13 -1.52
CA SER A 46 -9.40 17.01 -0.59
C SER A 46 -9.67 15.73 -1.37
N ARG A 47 -8.91 14.68 -1.07
CA ARG A 47 -9.09 13.35 -1.67
C ARG A 47 -9.14 12.28 -0.57
N LYS A 48 -9.80 11.16 -0.87
CA LYS A 48 -9.84 9.98 0.02
C LYS A 48 -9.09 8.84 -0.65
N LEU A 49 -7.94 8.46 -0.09
CA LEU A 49 -7.21 7.26 -0.52
C LEU A 49 -7.87 6.04 0.10
N TYR A 50 -8.34 5.15 -0.73
CA TYR A 50 -8.84 3.83 -0.34
C TYR A 50 -7.76 2.79 -0.52
N ILE A 51 -7.59 1.93 0.48
CA ILE A 51 -6.63 0.83 0.49
C ILE A 51 -7.38 -0.43 0.88
N ASN A 52 -7.34 -1.44 0.03
CA ASN A 52 -7.92 -2.75 0.26
C ASN A 52 -6.81 -3.80 0.26
N ILE A 53 -6.70 -4.57 1.34
CA ILE A 53 -5.71 -5.65 1.50
C ILE A 53 -6.35 -7.04 1.54
N TYR A 54 -7.52 -7.22 0.93
CA TYR A 54 -8.12 -8.55 0.74
C TYR A 54 -7.30 -9.38 -0.26
N PRO A 55 -7.05 -10.66 0.01
CA PRO A 55 -6.21 -11.51 -0.83
C PRO A 55 -6.59 -11.55 -2.30
N GLN A 56 -7.88 -11.49 -2.61
CA GLN A 56 -8.40 -11.58 -3.98
C GLN A 56 -8.71 -10.23 -4.62
N MET A 57 -8.67 -9.13 -3.84
CA MET A 57 -9.13 -7.81 -4.28
C MET A 57 -8.25 -6.67 -3.81
N TYR A 58 -6.98 -6.96 -3.49
CA TYR A 58 -6.04 -5.94 -3.02
C TYR A 58 -5.81 -4.86 -4.08
N HIS A 59 -5.93 -3.61 -3.68
CA HIS A 59 -5.68 -2.45 -4.52
C HIS A 59 -5.65 -1.16 -3.69
N THR A 60 -5.20 -0.09 -4.31
CA THR A 60 -5.34 1.27 -3.79
C THR A 60 -5.81 2.21 -4.90
N CYS A 61 -6.64 3.19 -4.55
CA CYS A 61 -7.12 4.21 -5.47
C CYS A 61 -7.62 5.44 -4.71
N PHE A 62 -7.73 6.57 -5.38
CA PHE A 62 -8.53 7.66 -4.86
C PHE A 62 -10.01 7.38 -5.11
N MET A 63 -10.82 7.55 -4.06
CA MET A 63 -12.28 7.40 -4.17
C MET A 63 -12.84 8.54 -5.02
N ALA A 64 -13.67 8.21 -6.00
CA ALA A 64 -14.42 9.22 -6.74
C ALA A 64 -15.36 9.97 -5.77
N VAL A 65 -15.49 11.29 -5.97
CA VAL A 65 -16.46 12.13 -5.27
C VAL A 65 -17.87 11.82 -5.81
N VAL A 66 -18.37 10.66 -5.47
CA VAL A 66 -19.76 10.30 -5.75
C VAL A 66 -20.54 10.49 -4.45
N ASN A 67 -21.61 11.29 -4.49
CA ASN A 67 -22.53 11.64 -3.42
C ASN A 67 -22.35 10.82 -2.15
N GLU A 68 -21.78 11.43 -1.12
CA GLU A 68 -21.34 10.80 0.15
C GLU A 68 -22.46 10.00 0.85
N GLU A 69 -23.73 10.29 0.54
CA GLU A 69 -24.88 9.64 1.16
C GLU A 69 -25.07 8.17 0.77
N LYS A 70 -24.59 7.72 -0.40
CA LYS A 70 -24.86 6.36 -0.91
C LYS A 70 -23.74 5.34 -0.66
N ARG A 71 -22.52 5.76 -0.28
CA ARG A 71 -21.37 4.88 0.02
C ARG A 71 -20.61 5.25 1.27
N SER A 72 -21.31 5.69 2.30
CA SER A 72 -20.71 5.79 3.63
C SER A 72 -20.28 4.39 4.07
N LEU A 73 -18.98 4.11 3.92
CA LEU A 73 -18.36 2.92 4.52
C LEU A 73 -18.61 3.02 6.03
N LYS A 74 -19.50 2.18 6.54
CA LYS A 74 -19.87 2.20 7.96
C LYS A 74 -18.62 1.93 8.79
N THR A 75 -18.12 2.96 9.44
CA THR A 75 -17.01 2.83 10.37
C THR A 75 -17.55 2.16 11.65
N PRO A 76 -16.89 1.12 12.16
CA PRO A 76 -17.30 0.48 13.39
C PRO A 76 -17.28 1.48 14.55
N LYS A 77 -18.22 1.33 15.50
CA LYS A 77 -18.29 2.17 16.72
C LYS A 77 -16.98 2.13 17.51
N HIS A 78 -16.30 0.98 17.50
CA HIS A 78 -14.98 0.78 18.10
C HIS A 78 -13.97 0.50 17.00
N PRO A 79 -13.13 1.46 16.61
CA PRO A 79 -12.10 1.26 15.60
C PRO A 79 -11.10 0.17 16.03
N PRO A 80 -10.57 -0.63 15.11
CA PRO A 80 -9.49 -1.57 15.41
C PRO A 80 -8.28 -0.89 16.05
N MET A 81 -7.54 -1.62 16.89
CA MET A 81 -6.37 -1.07 17.59
C MET A 81 -5.34 -0.47 16.62
N PHE A 82 -5.10 -1.10 15.49
CA PHE A 82 -4.18 -0.57 14.49
C PHE A 82 -4.65 0.77 13.88
N CYS A 83 -5.97 0.95 13.70
CA CYS A 83 -6.53 2.23 13.29
C CYS A 83 -6.26 3.33 14.34
N MET A 84 -6.43 3.00 15.61
CA MET A 84 -6.14 3.95 16.70
C MET A 84 -4.65 4.31 16.77
N LEU A 85 -3.79 3.33 16.53
CA LEU A 85 -2.35 3.54 16.42
C LEU A 85 -2.00 4.46 15.25
N LEU A 86 -2.53 4.19 14.05
CA LEU A 86 -2.32 5.06 12.89
C LEU A 86 -2.79 6.50 13.17
N ARG A 87 -3.94 6.68 13.83
CA ARG A 87 -4.44 8.01 14.21
C ARG A 87 -3.47 8.72 15.14
N LYS A 88 -3.01 8.03 16.19
CA LYS A 88 -2.05 8.60 17.16
C LYS A 88 -0.80 9.15 16.49
N TYR A 89 -0.25 8.43 15.51
CA TYR A 89 1.03 8.79 14.91
C TYR A 89 0.92 9.65 13.65
N LEU A 90 -0.16 9.54 12.88
CA LEU A 90 -0.21 10.10 11.54
C LEU A 90 -1.32 11.14 11.31
N GLU A 91 -2.42 11.16 12.11
CA GLU A 91 -3.45 12.19 11.92
C GLU A 91 -2.87 13.58 12.19
N GLY A 92 -3.08 14.48 11.25
CA GLY A 92 -2.54 15.85 11.31
C GLY A 92 -1.15 15.98 10.68
N CYS A 93 -0.42 14.90 10.45
CA CYS A 93 0.90 14.95 9.81
C CYS A 93 0.79 15.22 8.30
N ARG A 94 1.90 15.70 7.72
CA ARG A 94 2.07 15.87 6.29
C ARG A 94 2.94 14.75 5.72
N ILE A 95 2.61 14.32 4.51
CA ILE A 95 3.47 13.43 3.74
C ILE A 95 4.68 14.24 3.27
N SER A 96 5.86 13.89 3.78
CA SER A 96 7.13 14.55 3.42
C SER A 96 7.69 14.02 2.12
N ASP A 97 7.48 12.72 1.87
CA ASP A 97 7.93 12.03 0.67
C ASP A 97 7.03 10.81 0.41
N ALA A 98 6.97 10.35 -0.84
CA ALA A 98 6.23 9.14 -1.22
C ALA A 98 6.94 8.43 -2.37
N ARG A 99 6.90 7.11 -2.38
CA ARG A 99 7.49 6.32 -3.45
C ARG A 99 6.82 4.97 -3.63
N VAL A 100 6.93 4.42 -4.83
CA VAL A 100 6.64 3.02 -5.12
C VAL A 100 7.97 2.29 -5.26
N ILE A 101 8.09 1.15 -4.60
CA ILE A 101 9.29 0.31 -4.70
C ILE A 101 9.32 -0.35 -6.08
N GLU A 102 10.45 -0.20 -6.75
CA GLU A 102 10.63 -0.68 -8.12
C GLU A 102 10.35 -2.18 -8.24
N ASN A 103 9.57 -2.56 -9.26
CA ASN A 103 9.14 -3.93 -9.54
C ASN A 103 8.33 -4.62 -8.42
N GLU A 104 7.91 -3.86 -7.39
CA GLU A 104 7.12 -4.37 -6.29
C GLU A 104 5.77 -3.65 -6.21
N ARG A 105 4.81 -4.28 -5.56
CA ARG A 105 3.50 -3.67 -5.27
C ARG A 105 3.50 -3.07 -3.86
N ILE A 106 4.46 -2.17 -3.63
CA ILE A 106 4.66 -1.51 -2.35
C ILE A 106 4.63 0.00 -2.56
N LEU A 107 3.71 0.67 -1.89
CA LEU A 107 3.63 2.12 -1.78
C LEU A 107 4.08 2.54 -0.38
N GLU A 108 5.05 3.42 -0.31
CA GLU A 108 5.53 4.03 0.93
C GLU A 108 5.12 5.50 0.99
N LEU A 109 4.55 5.90 2.13
CA LEU A 109 4.28 7.28 2.47
C LEU A 109 5.14 7.64 3.69
N HIS A 110 5.97 8.65 3.55
CA HIS A 110 6.91 9.09 4.58
C HIS A 110 6.38 10.32 5.31
N PHE A 111 6.66 10.37 6.61
CA PHE A 111 6.22 11.45 7.49
C PHE A 111 7.36 11.86 8.39
N GLU A 112 7.63 13.18 8.43
CA GLU A 112 8.48 13.77 9.45
C GLU A 112 7.56 14.37 10.52
N THR A 113 7.72 13.95 11.75
CA THR A 113 6.85 14.33 12.88
C THR A 113 7.66 14.52 14.14
N MET A 114 7.04 15.06 15.17
CA MET A 114 7.64 15.16 16.48
C MET A 114 6.92 14.24 17.46
N ASP A 115 7.65 13.61 18.35
CA ASP A 115 7.05 12.82 19.42
C ASP A 115 6.58 13.71 20.59
N GLU A 116 6.04 13.09 21.63
CA GLU A 116 5.56 13.77 22.84
C GLU A 116 6.67 14.51 23.59
N LEU A 117 7.94 14.18 23.34
CA LEU A 117 9.14 14.82 23.92
C LEU A 117 9.77 15.85 22.98
N SER A 118 9.08 16.23 21.89
CA SER A 118 9.58 17.13 20.84
C SER A 118 10.84 16.62 20.14
N GLN A 119 11.04 15.32 20.08
CA GLN A 119 12.10 14.70 19.30
C GLN A 119 11.60 14.40 17.88
N GLU A 120 12.44 14.69 16.89
CA GLU A 120 12.13 14.40 15.49
C GLU A 120 12.01 12.89 15.27
N ARG A 121 10.94 12.51 14.58
CA ARG A 121 10.67 11.13 14.14
C ARG A 121 10.40 11.07 12.67
N SER A 122 11.06 10.15 12.02
CA SER A 122 10.83 9.82 10.62
C SER A 122 10.07 8.50 10.53
N LEU A 123 8.82 8.56 10.08
CA LEU A 123 7.92 7.42 10.01
C LEU A 123 7.64 7.02 8.57
N CYS A 124 7.46 5.74 8.33
CA CYS A 124 6.98 5.20 7.06
C CYS A 124 5.70 4.39 7.25
N LEU A 125 4.68 4.75 6.49
CA LEU A 125 3.51 3.91 6.27
C LEU A 125 3.73 3.13 4.98
N CYS A 126 4.03 1.85 5.12
CA CYS A 126 4.28 0.93 4.02
C CYS A 126 3.00 0.14 3.71
N ILE A 127 2.54 0.22 2.47
CA ILE A 127 1.33 -0.43 1.95
C ILE A 127 1.78 -1.51 0.97
N GLU A 128 1.70 -2.76 1.39
CA GLU A 128 2.08 -3.94 0.60
C GLU A 128 0.84 -4.57 -0.01
N LEU A 129 0.78 -4.64 -1.33
CA LEU A 129 -0.37 -5.15 -2.09
C LEU A 129 0.00 -6.46 -2.81
N MET A 130 0.14 -7.55 -2.05
CA MET A 130 0.71 -8.81 -2.50
C MET A 130 -0.20 -10.02 -2.24
N GLY A 131 -1.48 -9.91 -2.60
CA GLY A 131 -2.46 -10.99 -2.44
C GLY A 131 -2.64 -11.40 -0.98
N LYS A 132 -2.42 -12.66 -0.68
CA LYS A 132 -2.53 -13.19 0.70
C LYS A 132 -1.52 -12.60 1.69
N HIS A 133 -0.46 -11.98 1.18
CA HIS A 133 0.59 -11.34 1.96
C HIS A 133 0.43 -9.82 2.05
N SER A 134 -0.69 -9.27 1.52
CA SER A 134 -0.97 -7.84 1.61
C SER A 134 -1.06 -7.39 3.06
N ASN A 135 -0.45 -6.24 3.36
CA ASN A 135 -0.43 -5.67 4.71
C ASN A 135 -0.29 -4.15 4.67
N VAL A 136 -0.59 -3.50 5.77
CA VAL A 136 -0.27 -2.09 6.02
C VAL A 136 0.57 -2.05 7.27
N ILE A 137 1.77 -1.48 7.18
CA ILE A 137 2.78 -1.49 8.23
C ILE A 137 3.21 -0.05 8.51
N LEU A 138 3.22 0.35 9.78
CA LEU A 138 3.83 1.58 10.24
C LEU A 138 5.15 1.24 10.94
N TYR A 139 6.26 1.82 10.48
CA TYR A 139 7.56 1.64 11.11
C TYR A 139 8.33 2.97 11.22
N ASP A 140 9.25 3.02 12.15
CA ASP A 140 10.21 4.11 12.30
C ASP A 140 11.36 3.92 11.29
N ARG A 141 11.59 4.91 10.42
CA ARG A 141 12.58 4.83 9.33
C ARG A 141 14.01 4.83 9.84
N THR A 142 14.26 5.50 10.96
CA THR A 142 15.60 5.61 11.54
C THR A 142 16.08 4.29 12.12
N THR A 143 15.19 3.61 12.86
CA THR A 143 15.49 2.34 13.53
C THR A 143 15.08 1.12 12.73
N SER A 144 14.20 1.30 11.74
CA SER A 144 13.48 0.24 11.03
C SER A 144 12.55 -0.59 11.93
N ILE A 145 12.22 -0.12 13.14
CA ILE A 145 11.36 -0.86 14.07
C ILE A 145 9.89 -0.65 13.71
N ILE A 146 9.16 -1.75 13.60
CA ILE A 146 7.72 -1.76 13.35
C ILE A 146 7.00 -1.22 14.59
N ILE A 147 6.21 -0.19 14.40
CA ILE A 147 5.32 0.38 15.43
C ILE A 147 4.02 -0.44 15.49
N GLY A 148 3.52 -0.85 14.33
CA GLY A 148 2.37 -1.74 14.22
C GLY A 148 2.07 -2.12 12.78
N CYS A 149 1.22 -3.12 12.63
CA CYS A 149 0.75 -3.59 11.31
C CYS A 149 -0.71 -4.04 11.37
N ALA A 150 -1.36 -4.05 10.20
CA ALA A 150 -2.76 -4.49 10.08
C ALA A 150 -2.92 -5.98 10.42
N HIS A 151 -1.95 -6.78 10.04
CA HIS A 151 -1.91 -8.22 10.32
C HIS A 151 -0.54 -8.62 10.82
N ASN A 152 -0.51 -9.22 12.03
CA ASN A 152 0.70 -9.83 12.56
C ASN A 152 1.03 -11.11 11.79
N VAL A 153 2.31 -11.28 11.45
CA VAL A 153 2.87 -12.46 10.80
C VAL A 153 3.99 -12.99 11.69
N GLY A 154 3.74 -14.09 12.38
CA GLY A 154 4.75 -14.77 13.18
C GLY A 154 5.56 -15.76 12.37
N SER A 155 6.61 -16.33 12.99
CA SER A 155 7.51 -17.34 12.41
C SER A 155 6.79 -18.59 11.88
N GLU A 156 5.66 -18.94 12.47
CA GLU A 156 4.80 -20.04 12.05
C GLU A 156 4.11 -19.81 10.68
N LYS A 157 3.89 -18.53 10.28
CA LYS A 157 3.20 -18.16 9.05
C LYS A 157 4.13 -17.74 7.93
N SER A 158 5.36 -17.40 8.24
CA SER A 158 6.35 -16.98 7.25
C SER A 158 7.74 -17.47 7.63
N ARG A 159 8.44 -18.10 6.68
CA ARG A 159 9.85 -18.49 6.83
C ARG A 159 10.82 -17.35 6.52
N TYR A 160 10.33 -16.27 5.91
CA TYR A 160 11.19 -15.21 5.37
C TYR A 160 11.25 -13.98 6.26
N ARG A 161 10.12 -13.60 6.87
CA ARG A 161 10.06 -12.42 7.73
C ARG A 161 8.89 -12.50 8.69
N GLU A 162 9.06 -11.87 9.82
CA GLU A 162 8.02 -11.65 10.81
C GLU A 162 7.58 -10.19 10.76
N LEU A 163 6.27 -9.93 10.90
CA LEU A 163 5.69 -8.60 10.96
C LEU A 163 4.91 -8.46 12.26
N GLN A 164 5.52 -7.81 13.23
CA GLN A 164 4.91 -7.55 14.53
C GLN A 164 5.54 -6.30 15.14
N GLY A 165 4.79 -5.56 15.93
CA GLY A 165 5.31 -4.39 16.65
C GLY A 165 6.53 -4.74 17.50
N GLY A 166 7.55 -3.90 17.45
CA GLY A 166 8.83 -4.10 18.13
C GLY A 166 9.89 -4.87 17.32
N LEU A 167 9.51 -5.55 16.25
CA LEU A 167 10.46 -6.22 15.35
C LEU A 167 10.97 -5.28 14.26
N LYS A 168 12.12 -5.62 13.68
CA LYS A 168 12.68 -4.87 12.56
C LYS A 168 11.89 -5.14 11.28
N TYR A 169 11.50 -4.08 10.57
CA TYR A 169 10.89 -4.20 9.24
C TYR A 169 11.94 -4.65 8.23
N ILE A 170 11.61 -5.66 7.47
CA ILE A 170 12.39 -6.20 6.36
C ILE A 170 11.48 -6.27 5.15
N TYR A 171 11.95 -5.80 4.00
CA TYR A 171 11.21 -5.92 2.74
C TYR A 171 10.92 -7.38 2.39
N PRO A 172 9.80 -7.66 1.69
CA PRO A 172 9.57 -8.98 1.15
C PRO A 172 10.71 -9.39 0.21
N PRO A 173 11.01 -10.70 0.11
CA PRO A 173 11.99 -11.16 -0.86
C PRO A 173 11.50 -10.80 -2.27
N THR A 174 12.34 -10.12 -3.04
CA THR A 174 12.06 -9.77 -4.44
C THR A 174 11.92 -11.05 -5.26
N ALA A 175 10.83 -11.18 -6.02
CA ALA A 175 10.73 -12.27 -7.00
C ALA A 175 11.88 -12.11 -8.02
N PRO A 176 12.55 -13.20 -8.43
CA PRO A 176 13.59 -13.11 -9.44
C PRO A 176 13.00 -12.45 -10.69
N SER A 177 13.53 -11.29 -11.07
CA SER A 177 13.12 -10.61 -12.29
C SER A 177 13.50 -11.50 -13.47
N ILE A 178 12.51 -11.90 -14.27
CA ILE A 178 12.79 -12.54 -15.56
C ILE A 178 13.40 -11.42 -16.44
N PRO A 179 14.65 -11.56 -16.91
CA PRO A 179 15.23 -10.53 -17.77
C PRO A 179 14.33 -10.32 -18.99
N HIS A 180 14.09 -9.07 -19.35
CA HIS A 180 13.23 -8.70 -20.49
C HIS A 180 13.68 -9.37 -21.80
N GLU A 181 14.96 -9.69 -21.93
CA GLU A 181 15.56 -10.41 -23.06
C GLU A 181 15.03 -11.85 -23.23
N SER A 182 14.62 -12.52 -22.13
CA SER A 182 14.07 -13.88 -22.22
C SER A 182 12.63 -13.93 -22.71
N LEU A 183 11.91 -12.82 -22.70
CA LEU A 183 10.55 -12.72 -23.22
C LEU A 183 10.52 -12.52 -24.73
N ILE A 184 11.54 -11.90 -25.30
CA ILE A 184 11.64 -11.64 -26.76
C ILE A 184 12.06 -12.90 -27.51
N SER A 185 12.82 -13.80 -26.88
CA SER A 185 13.28 -15.05 -27.54
C SER A 185 12.19 -16.12 -27.69
N ASN A 186 11.06 -16.01 -26.98
CA ASN A 186 9.97 -16.98 -27.08
C ASN A 186 8.89 -16.65 -28.12
N GLU A 187 8.90 -15.45 -28.71
CA GLU A 187 7.94 -15.11 -29.77
C GLU A 187 8.34 -15.61 -31.18
N HIS A 188 9.61 -16.01 -31.36
CA HIS A 188 10.10 -16.49 -32.66
C HIS A 188 9.90 -18.00 -32.89
N ASN A 189 9.32 -18.76 -31.99
CA ASN A 189 9.18 -20.21 -32.10
C ASN A 189 7.73 -20.72 -32.08
N LYS A 190 6.75 -19.86 -32.39
CA LYS A 190 5.40 -20.30 -32.76
C LYS A 190 5.24 -20.13 -34.27
N SER A 191 5.85 -21.08 -35.02
CA SER A 191 5.48 -21.30 -36.40
C SER A 191 3.99 -21.66 -36.47
N CYS A 192 3.27 -20.88 -37.21
CA CYS A 192 1.88 -21.07 -37.62
C CYS A 192 1.70 -22.51 -38.18
N LEU A 193 1.07 -23.38 -37.44
CA LEU A 193 0.47 -24.57 -38.02
C LEU A 193 -0.86 -24.15 -38.63
N LEU A 194 -0.81 -23.90 -39.95
CA LEU A 194 -1.98 -23.76 -40.78
C LEU A 194 -2.71 -25.11 -40.79
N TYR A 195 -3.91 -25.14 -40.24
CA TYR A 195 -4.86 -26.20 -40.44
C TYR A 195 -5.36 -26.14 -41.89
N THR A 196 -4.88 -27.05 -42.75
CA THR A 196 -5.56 -27.39 -44.00
C THR A 196 -6.49 -28.55 -43.71
N SER A 197 -7.80 -28.30 -43.82
CA SER A 197 -8.80 -29.40 -43.86
C SER A 197 -8.71 -30.14 -45.19
N PRO A 198 -8.73 -31.45 -45.20
CA PRO A 198 -8.98 -32.22 -46.43
C PRO A 198 -10.46 -32.33 -46.71
N SER A 199 -10.77 -32.26 -47.97
CA SER A 199 -12.07 -32.46 -48.65
C SER A 199 -12.72 -33.78 -48.34
#